data_16bdf68807a762f4964d53aa88f7581c
#
_entry.id   16bdf68807a762f4964d53aa88f7581c
#
_cell.length_a   1.000
_cell.length_b   1.000
_cell.length_c   1.000
_cell.angle_alpha   90.00
_cell.angle_beta   90.00
_cell.angle_gamma   90.00
#
_symmetry.space_group_name_H-M   'P 1'
#
loop_
_entity.id
_entity.type
_entity.pdbx_description
1 polymer ?
#
loop_
_entity_poly.entity_id
_entity_poly.type
_entity_poly.pdbx_seq_one_letter_code
_entity_poly.pdbx_strand_id
1 'polypeptide(L)'
;MGAAIVDTEVVVSDSFIKDNDIGKGLMTLVDAERQKYLIDSLTTQRVPVKMSCGGSACNSVVAASMFGSSAFFSGKVANDEVGDFFVKDLKKSGVDFHQVDPSSGVTGKCLVMVTPDAERTMNTNLGASLELTYREVDEEALANSEWLYIEG
;
A
#
# COMPACT_ATOMS: atom_id res chain seq x y z
N MET A 1 2.52 9.20 9.27
CA MET A 1 3.69 8.30 9.06
C MET A 1 3.22 6.85 9.16
N GLY A 2 3.66 5.98 8.28
CA GLY A 2 3.29 4.55 8.29
C GLY A 2 3.72 3.83 7.03
N ALA A 3 3.19 2.62 6.81
CA ALA A 3 3.54 1.80 5.66
C ALA A 3 3.04 2.43 4.34
N ALA A 4 3.95 2.55 3.37
CA ALA A 4 3.66 2.96 2.00
C ALA A 4 3.39 1.71 1.16
N ILE A 5 2.13 1.48 0.82
CA ILE A 5 1.65 0.24 0.19
C ILE A 5 0.83 0.60 -1.05
N VAL A 6 0.98 -0.15 -2.13
CA VAL A 6 0.07 -0.08 -3.26
C VAL A 6 -0.97 -1.18 -3.14
N ASP A 7 -2.23 -0.78 -3.01
CA ASP A 7 -3.36 -1.69 -3.03
C ASP A 7 -3.66 -2.10 -4.48
N THR A 8 -3.77 -3.40 -4.70
CA THR A 8 -4.14 -4.01 -5.98
C THR A 8 -5.44 -4.77 -5.78
N GLU A 9 -6.55 -4.16 -6.21
CA GLU A 9 -7.89 -4.73 -6.01
C GLU A 9 -8.31 -5.57 -7.21
N VAL A 10 -8.80 -6.78 -6.93
CA VAL A 10 -9.26 -7.74 -7.91
C VAL A 10 -10.53 -8.45 -7.44
N VAL A 11 -11.42 -8.77 -8.37
CA VAL A 11 -12.58 -9.61 -8.08
C VAL A 11 -12.21 -11.07 -8.33
N VAL A 12 -12.44 -11.93 -7.34
CA VAL A 12 -12.12 -13.35 -7.41
C VAL A 12 -13.30 -14.21 -6.99
N SER A 13 -13.30 -15.49 -7.40
CA SER A 13 -14.28 -16.47 -6.93
C SER A 13 -13.90 -17.03 -5.54
N ASP A 14 -14.89 -17.57 -4.83
CA ASP A 14 -14.64 -18.32 -3.59
C ASP A 14 -13.74 -19.54 -3.81
N SER A 15 -13.81 -20.16 -5.01
CA SER A 15 -12.91 -21.26 -5.36
C SER A 15 -11.46 -20.80 -5.46
N PHE A 16 -11.18 -19.61 -6.00
CA PHE A 16 -9.82 -19.07 -6.03
C PHE A 16 -9.23 -18.93 -4.62
N ILE A 17 -10.00 -18.39 -3.68
CA ILE A 17 -9.60 -18.26 -2.27
C ILE A 17 -9.25 -19.63 -1.69
N LYS A 18 -10.14 -20.60 -1.87
CA LYS A 18 -9.98 -21.97 -1.35
C LYS A 18 -8.82 -22.71 -1.99
N ASP A 19 -8.72 -22.68 -3.32
CA ASP A 19 -7.72 -23.44 -4.08
C ASP A 19 -6.29 -22.92 -3.84
N ASN A 20 -6.17 -21.67 -3.39
CA ASN A 20 -4.91 -21.06 -3.02
C ASN A 20 -4.63 -21.03 -1.50
N ASP A 21 -5.42 -21.73 -0.68
CA ASP A 21 -5.26 -21.79 0.78
C ASP A 21 -5.18 -20.40 1.42
N ILE A 22 -6.12 -19.52 1.07
CA ILE A 22 -6.20 -18.15 1.56
C ILE A 22 -7.29 -18.05 2.64
N GLY A 23 -6.97 -17.44 3.77
CA GLY A 23 -7.95 -17.15 4.82
C GLY A 23 -8.90 -16.05 4.39
N LYS A 24 -10.14 -16.41 3.98
CA LYS A 24 -11.17 -15.45 3.54
C LYS A 24 -11.49 -14.44 4.65
N GLY A 25 -11.64 -13.18 4.28
CA GLY A 25 -11.99 -12.08 5.19
C GLY A 25 -10.85 -11.63 6.10
N LEU A 26 -9.65 -12.18 5.93
CA LEU A 26 -8.49 -11.86 6.77
C LEU A 26 -7.48 -10.98 6.02
N MET A 27 -6.72 -10.21 6.80
CA MET A 27 -5.46 -9.62 6.34
C MET A 27 -4.32 -10.54 6.79
N THR A 28 -3.56 -11.04 5.82
CA THR A 28 -2.43 -11.93 6.06
C THR A 28 -1.15 -11.31 5.50
N LEU A 29 -0.11 -11.25 6.33
CA LEU A 29 1.22 -10.88 5.85
C LEU A 29 1.81 -12.04 5.06
N VAL A 30 2.33 -11.74 3.88
CA VAL A 30 2.96 -12.72 2.98
C VAL A 30 4.33 -12.20 2.53
N ASP A 31 5.20 -13.11 2.14
CA ASP A 31 6.46 -12.76 1.49
C ASP A 31 6.25 -12.36 0.00
N ALA A 32 7.30 -11.85 -0.61
CA ALA A 32 7.27 -11.39 -1.99
C ALA A 32 7.01 -12.55 -2.99
N GLU A 33 7.47 -13.75 -2.67
CA GLU A 33 7.35 -14.93 -3.51
C GLU A 33 5.88 -15.42 -3.55
N ARG A 34 5.25 -15.52 -2.38
CA ARG A 34 3.83 -15.85 -2.26
C ARG A 34 2.94 -14.81 -2.95
N GLN A 35 3.22 -13.53 -2.75
CA GLN A 35 2.45 -12.47 -3.38
C GLN A 35 2.58 -12.51 -4.90
N LYS A 36 3.80 -12.69 -5.41
CA LYS A 36 4.04 -12.85 -6.84
C LYS A 36 3.28 -14.03 -7.43
N TYR A 37 3.30 -15.18 -6.77
CA TYR A 37 2.55 -16.37 -7.19
C TYR A 37 1.05 -16.07 -7.35
N LEU A 38 0.45 -15.39 -6.38
CA LEU A 38 -0.98 -15.05 -6.42
C LEU A 38 -1.29 -14.08 -7.56
N ILE A 39 -0.45 -13.05 -7.75
CA ILE A 39 -0.63 -12.06 -8.83
C ILE A 39 -0.49 -12.73 -10.20
N ASP A 40 0.52 -13.59 -10.40
CA ASP A 40 0.74 -14.31 -11.65
C ASP A 40 -0.47 -15.22 -11.99
N SER A 41 -1.02 -15.88 -10.97
CA SER A 41 -2.21 -16.73 -11.12
C SER A 41 -3.43 -15.94 -11.58
N LEU A 42 -3.62 -14.71 -11.09
CA LEU A 42 -4.70 -13.81 -11.49
C LEU A 42 -4.48 -13.20 -12.88
N THR A 43 -3.23 -12.83 -13.19
CA THR A 43 -2.86 -12.27 -14.50
C THR A 43 -3.12 -13.27 -15.61
N THR A 44 -2.84 -14.55 -15.38
CA THR A 44 -3.14 -15.63 -16.33
C THR A 44 -4.64 -15.72 -16.64
N GLN A 45 -5.50 -15.37 -15.68
CA GLN A 45 -6.96 -15.34 -15.84
C GLN A 45 -7.49 -14.03 -16.44
N ARG A 46 -6.62 -13.04 -16.75
CA ARG A 46 -6.96 -11.72 -17.28
C ARG A 46 -7.97 -10.96 -16.41
N VAL A 47 -7.86 -11.10 -15.11
CA VAL A 47 -8.73 -10.39 -14.17
C VAL A 47 -8.41 -8.89 -14.22
N PRO A 48 -9.42 -8.00 -14.34
CA PRO A 48 -9.20 -6.56 -14.26
C PRO A 48 -8.63 -6.17 -12.89
N VAL A 49 -7.66 -5.29 -12.91
CA VAL A 49 -6.92 -4.85 -11.72
C VAL A 49 -7.09 -3.35 -11.55
N LYS A 50 -7.43 -2.93 -10.34
CA LYS A 50 -7.43 -1.52 -9.95
C LYS A 50 -6.30 -1.29 -8.94
N MET A 51 -5.49 -0.27 -9.18
CA MET A 51 -4.40 0.10 -8.29
C MET A 51 -4.64 1.47 -7.66
N SER A 52 -4.25 1.64 -6.40
CA SER A 52 -4.26 2.91 -5.68
C SER A 52 -3.16 2.93 -4.62
N CYS A 53 -2.70 4.12 -4.23
CA CYS A 53 -1.92 4.23 -3.00
C CYS A 53 -2.79 3.77 -1.82
N GLY A 54 -2.19 3.08 -0.86
CA GLY A 54 -2.87 2.44 0.25
C GLY A 54 -2.00 2.35 1.50
N GLY A 55 -2.49 1.58 2.45
CA GLY A 55 -2.03 1.56 3.83
C GLY A 55 -2.87 2.50 4.68
N SER A 56 -3.18 2.09 5.92
CA SER A 56 -4.14 2.79 6.78
C SER A 56 -3.72 4.24 7.10
N ALA A 57 -2.43 4.49 7.37
CA ALA A 57 -1.92 5.84 7.56
C ALA A 57 -2.00 6.68 6.28
N CYS A 58 -1.65 6.11 5.13
CA CYS A 58 -1.77 6.76 3.83
C CYS A 58 -3.23 7.13 3.54
N ASN A 59 -4.16 6.21 3.70
CA ASN A 59 -5.59 6.46 3.51
C ASN A 59 -6.12 7.56 4.43
N SER A 60 -5.62 7.62 5.68
CA SER A 60 -6.01 8.66 6.65
C SER A 60 -5.58 10.06 6.21
N VAL A 61 -4.33 10.21 5.74
CA VAL A 61 -3.84 11.53 5.28
C VAL A 61 -4.46 11.93 3.94
N VAL A 62 -4.72 10.98 3.05
CA VAL A 62 -5.47 11.23 1.81
C VAL A 62 -6.87 11.74 2.12
N ALA A 63 -7.57 11.10 3.06
CA ALA A 63 -8.89 11.58 3.49
C ALA A 63 -8.82 12.99 4.10
N ALA A 64 -7.83 13.27 4.95
CA ALA A 64 -7.63 14.60 5.51
C ALA A 64 -7.40 15.66 4.41
N SER A 65 -6.57 15.36 3.41
CA SER A 65 -6.35 16.22 2.26
C SER A 65 -7.64 16.47 1.47
N MET A 66 -8.44 15.44 1.24
CA MET A 66 -9.75 15.58 0.56
C MET A 66 -10.74 16.46 1.34
N PHE A 67 -10.61 16.54 2.66
CA PHE A 67 -11.37 17.47 3.51
C PHE A 67 -10.76 18.88 3.59
N GLY A 68 -9.69 19.15 2.83
CA GLY A 68 -9.09 20.47 2.72
C GLY A 68 -7.92 20.75 3.65
N SER A 69 -7.41 19.74 4.36
CA SER A 69 -6.19 19.88 5.17
C SER A 69 -4.95 19.85 4.29
N SER A 70 -3.94 20.66 4.60
CA SER A 70 -2.58 20.44 4.11
C SER A 70 -2.05 19.15 4.73
N ALA A 71 -1.57 18.23 3.93
CA ALA A 71 -1.19 16.89 4.39
C ALA A 71 0.16 16.46 3.82
N PHE A 72 0.96 15.83 4.66
CA PHE A 72 2.27 15.28 4.33
C PHE A 72 2.37 13.83 4.80
N PHE A 73 2.95 12.97 3.99
CA PHE A 73 3.14 11.56 4.34
C PHE A 73 4.62 11.19 4.37
N SER A 74 5.07 10.64 5.49
CA SER A 74 6.39 10.01 5.61
C SER A 74 6.23 8.50 5.54
N GLY A 75 6.89 7.89 4.56
CA GLY A 75 6.90 6.46 4.31
C GLY A 75 8.11 6.08 3.47
N LYS A 76 8.29 4.80 3.20
CA LYS A 76 9.40 4.32 2.37
C LYS A 76 8.91 3.41 1.26
N VAL A 77 9.28 3.75 0.03
CA VAL A 77 9.07 2.92 -1.16
C VAL A 77 10.41 2.50 -1.75
N ALA A 78 10.41 1.51 -2.62
CA ALA A 78 11.60 1.12 -3.36
C ALA A 78 11.74 1.93 -4.66
N ASN A 79 12.91 1.85 -5.28
CA ASN A 79 13.18 2.40 -6.61
C ASN A 79 12.65 1.45 -7.68
N ASP A 80 11.33 1.27 -7.73
CA ASP A 80 10.63 0.40 -8.68
C ASP A 80 9.38 1.09 -9.24
N GLU A 81 8.79 0.51 -10.30
CA GLU A 81 7.58 1.06 -10.96
C GLU A 81 6.39 1.23 -10.00
N VAL A 82 6.33 0.39 -8.97
CA VAL A 82 5.26 0.42 -7.97
C VAL A 82 5.47 1.58 -6.99
N GLY A 83 6.71 1.87 -6.63
CA GLY A 83 7.09 3.05 -5.84
C GLY A 83 6.79 4.35 -6.58
N ASP A 84 7.15 4.41 -7.87
CA ASP A 84 6.81 5.55 -8.73
C ASP A 84 5.29 5.76 -8.82
N PHE A 85 4.54 4.66 -8.95
CA PHE A 85 3.08 4.71 -8.95
C PHE A 85 2.55 5.26 -7.63
N PHE A 86 3.03 4.76 -6.47
CA PHE A 86 2.62 5.22 -5.15
C PHE A 86 2.80 6.73 -5.00
N VAL A 87 4.01 7.23 -5.27
CA VAL A 87 4.33 8.65 -5.14
C VAL A 87 3.46 9.51 -6.05
N LYS A 88 3.26 9.08 -7.29
CA LYS A 88 2.44 9.80 -8.26
C LYS A 88 0.96 9.85 -7.86
N ASP A 89 0.42 8.75 -7.37
CA ASP A 89 -1.00 8.65 -6.99
C ASP A 89 -1.28 9.43 -5.70
N LEU A 90 -0.35 9.36 -4.73
CA LEU A 90 -0.42 10.13 -3.49
C LEU A 90 -0.42 11.65 -3.78
N LYS A 91 0.50 12.12 -4.63
CA LYS A 91 0.56 13.53 -5.04
C LYS A 91 -0.70 14.01 -5.76
N LYS A 92 -1.34 13.17 -6.58
CA LYS A 92 -2.63 13.49 -7.20
C LYS A 92 -3.73 13.70 -6.16
N SER A 93 -3.62 13.06 -5.01
CA SER A 93 -4.55 13.20 -3.90
C SER A 93 -4.26 14.44 -3.03
N GLY A 94 -3.30 15.29 -3.44
CA GLY A 94 -2.95 16.52 -2.73
C GLY A 94 -2.13 16.32 -1.47
N VAL A 95 -1.46 15.18 -1.35
CA VAL A 95 -0.58 14.85 -0.21
C VAL A 95 0.87 14.94 -0.64
N ASP A 96 1.66 15.72 0.09
CA ASP A 96 3.09 15.78 -0.12
C ASP A 96 3.79 14.52 0.42
N PHE A 97 4.85 14.11 -0.26
CA PHE A 97 5.65 12.95 0.10
C PHE A 97 7.14 13.27 -0.03
N HIS A 98 7.87 12.96 1.01
CA HIS A 98 9.32 13.08 1.03
C HIS A 98 9.95 11.72 1.33
N GLN A 99 10.99 11.41 0.58
CA GLN A 99 11.81 10.22 0.78
C GLN A 99 13.26 10.59 0.49
N VAL A 100 14.15 10.28 1.43
CA VAL A 100 15.58 10.57 1.30
C VAL A 100 16.25 9.54 0.39
N ASP A 101 16.16 8.27 0.77
CA ASP A 101 16.78 7.17 0.06
C ASP A 101 15.75 6.08 -0.27
N PRO A 102 15.40 5.87 -1.55
CA PRO A 102 14.58 4.72 -1.94
C PRO A 102 15.25 3.40 -1.55
N SER A 103 14.46 2.42 -1.11
CA SER A 103 14.95 1.07 -0.88
C SER A 103 15.42 0.43 -2.19
N SER A 104 16.46 -0.41 -2.10
CA SER A 104 16.86 -1.30 -3.21
C SER A 104 15.99 -2.56 -3.29
N GLY A 105 15.07 -2.75 -2.33
CA GLY A 105 14.15 -3.88 -2.28
C GLY A 105 12.94 -3.71 -3.22
N VAL A 106 11.77 -4.10 -2.75
CA VAL A 106 10.49 -3.95 -3.46
C VAL A 106 9.53 -3.08 -2.67
N THR A 107 8.76 -2.27 -3.35
CA THR A 107 7.70 -1.47 -2.72
C THR A 107 6.62 -2.36 -2.11
N GLY A 108 6.07 -1.93 -0.98
CA GLY A 108 4.98 -2.61 -0.30
C GLY A 108 3.75 -2.74 -1.20
N LYS A 109 3.10 -3.91 -1.17
CA LYS A 109 1.90 -4.21 -1.97
C LYS A 109 0.87 -4.95 -1.13
N CYS A 110 -0.40 -4.63 -1.34
CA CYS A 110 -1.50 -5.39 -0.80
C CYS A 110 -2.36 -5.92 -1.96
N LEU A 111 -2.49 -7.23 -2.07
CA LEU A 111 -3.46 -7.86 -2.96
C LEU A 111 -4.79 -7.92 -2.22
N VAL A 112 -5.75 -7.12 -2.68
CA VAL A 112 -7.11 -7.04 -2.13
C VAL A 112 -8.04 -7.84 -3.02
N MET A 113 -8.43 -9.02 -2.56
CA MET A 113 -9.33 -9.92 -3.26
C MET A 113 -10.75 -9.72 -2.76
N VAL A 114 -11.66 -9.39 -3.68
CA VAL A 114 -13.09 -9.18 -3.37
C VAL A 114 -13.88 -10.35 -3.92
N THR A 115 -14.59 -11.06 -3.05
CA THR A 115 -15.48 -12.18 -3.43
C THR A 115 -16.91 -11.69 -3.74
N PRO A 116 -17.78 -12.51 -4.41
CA PRO A 116 -19.12 -12.07 -4.82
C PRO A 116 -20.04 -11.60 -3.68
N ASP A 117 -19.79 -12.02 -2.46
CA ASP A 117 -20.47 -11.56 -1.24
C ASP A 117 -19.93 -10.23 -0.69
N ALA A 118 -19.05 -9.55 -1.46
CA ALA A 118 -18.36 -8.32 -1.10
C ALA A 118 -17.36 -8.46 0.08
N GLU A 119 -16.99 -9.67 0.47
CA GLU A 119 -15.95 -9.89 1.46
C GLU A 119 -14.58 -9.53 0.88
N ARG A 120 -13.76 -8.79 1.67
CA ARG A 120 -12.42 -8.36 1.29
C ARG A 120 -11.38 -9.20 2.02
N THR A 121 -10.53 -9.85 1.24
CA THR A 121 -9.42 -10.66 1.73
C THR A 121 -8.10 -10.04 1.28
N MET A 122 -7.18 -9.82 2.19
CA MET A 122 -5.95 -9.08 1.91
C MET A 122 -4.72 -9.94 2.14
N ASN A 123 -3.83 -9.98 1.15
CA ASN A 123 -2.50 -10.56 1.28
C ASN A 123 -1.46 -9.46 1.07
N THR A 124 -0.76 -9.09 2.13
CA THR A 124 0.10 -7.90 2.19
C THR A 124 1.56 -8.28 2.33
N ASN A 125 2.38 -7.78 1.42
CA ASN A 125 3.83 -7.72 1.56
C ASN A 125 4.22 -6.29 1.90
N LEU A 126 4.84 -6.06 3.05
CA LEU A 126 5.20 -4.72 3.50
C LEU A 126 6.41 -4.13 2.74
N GLY A 127 7.27 -4.99 2.16
CA GLY A 127 8.40 -4.56 1.33
C GLY A 127 9.24 -3.48 2.00
N ALA A 128 9.58 -2.46 1.22
CA ALA A 128 10.40 -1.32 1.63
C ALA A 128 9.85 -0.56 2.87
N SER A 129 8.57 -0.67 3.17
CA SER A 129 7.99 -0.02 4.35
C SER A 129 8.62 -0.49 5.66
N LEU A 130 9.16 -1.71 5.71
CA LEU A 130 9.88 -2.24 6.88
C LEU A 130 11.25 -1.57 7.11
N GLU A 131 11.77 -0.88 6.10
CA GLU A 131 13.07 -0.23 6.15
C GLU A 131 12.97 1.26 6.59
N LEU A 132 11.77 1.76 6.87
CA LEU A 132 11.58 3.13 7.34
C LEU A 132 12.27 3.32 8.71
N THR A 133 13.14 4.31 8.78
CA THR A 133 13.84 4.69 10.02
C THR A 133 13.63 6.17 10.34
N TYR A 134 14.13 6.62 11.48
CA TYR A 134 14.05 8.04 11.85
C TYR A 134 14.79 8.97 10.86
N ARG A 135 15.71 8.45 10.06
CA ARG A 135 16.48 9.24 9.09
C ARG A 135 15.65 9.69 7.90
N GLU A 136 14.58 8.95 7.59
CA GLU A 136 13.64 9.28 6.52
C GLU A 136 12.53 10.22 6.98
N VAL A 137 12.51 10.61 8.26
CA VAL A 137 11.53 11.58 8.76
C VAL A 137 11.98 13.00 8.38
N ASP A 138 11.13 13.73 7.70
CA ASP A 138 11.34 15.14 7.41
C ASP A 138 11.07 15.95 8.69
N GLU A 139 12.15 16.34 9.37
CA GLU A 139 12.06 17.07 10.63
C GLU A 139 11.44 18.46 10.46
N GLU A 140 11.64 19.11 9.30
CA GLU A 140 11.07 20.41 9.01
C GLU A 140 9.56 20.33 8.79
N ALA A 141 9.11 19.36 8.00
CA ALA A 141 7.69 19.10 7.80
C ALA A 141 7.00 18.72 9.10
N LEU A 142 7.66 17.89 9.94
CA LEU A 142 7.14 17.52 11.25
C LEU A 142 7.02 18.73 12.20
N ALA A 143 8.06 19.57 12.27
CA ALA A 143 8.07 20.75 13.14
C ALA A 143 6.99 21.80 12.75
N ASN A 144 6.63 21.84 11.47
CA ASN A 144 5.61 22.74 10.95
C ASN A 144 4.19 22.13 10.95
N SER A 145 4.04 20.89 11.43
CA SER A 145 2.74 20.21 11.48
C SER A 145 2.02 20.48 12.79
N GLU A 146 0.72 20.72 12.74
CA GLU A 146 -0.13 20.83 13.94
C GLU A 146 -0.46 19.45 14.54
N TRP A 147 -0.52 18.42 13.72
CA TRP A 147 -0.90 17.06 14.09
C TRP A 147 0.05 16.04 13.48
N LEU A 148 0.46 15.08 14.30
CA LEU A 148 1.21 13.92 13.86
C LEU A 148 0.39 12.65 14.09
N TYR A 149 0.16 11.90 13.00
CA TYR A 149 -0.43 10.56 13.05
C TYR A 149 0.65 9.51 12.74
N ILE A 150 0.82 8.55 13.62
CA ILE A 150 1.81 7.46 13.48
C ILE A 150 1.07 6.14 13.55
N GLU A 151 1.44 5.25 12.65
CA GLU A 151 0.95 3.89 12.60
C GLU A 151 2.11 2.94 12.30
N GLY A 152 2.15 1.77 12.95
CA GLY A 152 3.22 0.78 12.78
C GLY A 152 2.78 -0.61 13.15
#